data_fde586135ccad8d8b72e8cbf7f57e736
#
_entry.id   fde586135ccad8d8b72e8cbf7f57e736
#
_cell.length_a   1.000
_cell.length_b   1.000
_cell.length_c   1.000
_cell.angle_alpha   90.00
_cell.angle_beta   90.00
_cell.angle_gamma   90.00
#
_symmetry.space_group_name_H-M   'P 1'
#
loop_
_entity.id
_entity.type
_entity.pdbx_description
1 polymer ?
#
loop_
_entity_poly.entity_id
_entity_poly.type
_entity_poly.pdbx_seq_one_letter_code
_entity_poly.pdbx_strand_id
1 'polypeptide(L)'
;MYDYLIVGAGLSGAIFAYEATKRGKKVKVIDKRNHIGGNIYCEDVEGINVHKYGAHIFHTSNKKVWDYVNQFAEFNNYINSPIANYKGSLYNLPFNMNTFYAMWGTKTPQEVKDKIAEQTAHMKDVEPKNLEEQAIKLIGPDIYEKLIKGYTEKQWGRSATDLPPFIIKRLPVRLTFDNNYFNDHYQGIPIGGYNVIIENMLKDVEV
;
A
#
# COMPACT_ATOMS: atom_id res chain seq x y z
N MET A 1 20.56 -17.49 30.04
CA MET A 1 20.28 -16.03 30.05
C MET A 1 20.18 -15.61 28.60
N TYR A 2 19.22 -14.77 28.24
CA TYR A 2 19.07 -14.20 26.90
C TYR A 2 19.84 -12.90 26.80
N ASP A 3 20.42 -12.62 25.62
CA ASP A 3 21.04 -11.33 25.31
C ASP A 3 19.96 -10.29 24.97
N TYR A 4 18.86 -10.74 24.31
CA TYR A 4 17.76 -9.87 23.90
C TYR A 4 16.39 -10.49 24.13
N LEU A 5 15.47 -9.68 24.63
CA LEU A 5 14.02 -9.94 24.62
C LEU A 5 13.38 -9.00 23.61
N ILE A 6 12.73 -9.56 22.58
CA ILE A 6 12.07 -8.82 21.51
C ILE A 6 10.57 -8.90 21.74
N VAL A 7 9.92 -7.76 21.79
CA VAL A 7 8.45 -7.65 21.92
C VAL A 7 7.83 -7.36 20.57
N GLY A 8 7.14 -8.35 20.04
CA GLY A 8 6.48 -8.35 18.73
C GLY A 8 7.16 -9.29 17.72
N ALA A 9 6.44 -10.32 17.30
CA ALA A 9 6.86 -11.30 16.29
C ALA A 9 6.44 -10.90 14.86
N GLY A 10 6.35 -9.59 14.59
CA GLY A 10 6.17 -9.05 13.24
C GLY A 10 7.51 -9.00 12.48
N LEU A 11 7.47 -8.48 11.24
CA LEU A 11 8.64 -8.46 10.34
C LEU A 11 9.88 -7.82 11.00
N SER A 12 9.75 -6.68 11.66
CA SER A 12 10.88 -5.98 12.30
C SER A 12 11.50 -6.81 13.43
N GLY A 13 10.66 -7.43 14.28
CA GLY A 13 11.12 -8.29 15.36
C GLY A 13 11.79 -9.56 14.83
N ALA A 14 11.22 -10.18 13.81
CA ALA A 14 11.76 -11.37 13.16
C ALA A 14 13.13 -11.11 12.51
N ILE A 15 13.27 -10.00 11.78
CA ILE A 15 14.56 -9.59 11.17
C ILE A 15 15.62 -9.37 12.26
N PHE A 16 15.28 -8.63 13.33
CA PHE A 16 16.22 -8.39 14.41
C PHE A 16 16.63 -9.70 15.09
N ALA A 17 15.66 -10.57 15.38
CA ALA A 17 15.94 -11.87 15.99
C ALA A 17 16.87 -12.72 15.13
N TYR A 18 16.56 -12.84 13.83
CA TYR A 18 17.38 -13.56 12.87
C TYR A 18 18.82 -13.04 12.81
N GLU A 19 19.01 -11.74 12.64
CA GLU A 19 20.32 -11.12 12.53
C GLU A 19 21.13 -11.19 13.84
N ALA A 20 20.45 -11.12 15.00
CA ALA A 20 21.10 -11.28 16.30
C ALA A 20 21.53 -12.74 16.54
N THR A 21 20.67 -13.72 16.24
CA THR A 21 20.97 -15.14 16.35
C THR A 21 22.12 -15.55 15.44
N LYS A 22 22.15 -15.06 14.22
CA LYS A 22 23.24 -15.24 13.25
C LYS A 22 24.59 -14.73 13.77
N ARG A 23 24.57 -13.77 14.69
CA ARG A 23 25.76 -13.24 15.39
C ARG A 23 26.05 -13.94 16.74
N GLY A 24 25.43 -15.09 16.97
CA GLY A 24 25.66 -15.92 18.19
C GLY A 24 24.93 -15.37 19.43
N LYS A 25 23.96 -14.46 19.28
CA LYS A 25 23.18 -13.93 20.41
C LYS A 25 22.02 -14.85 20.77
N LYS A 26 21.74 -15.00 22.04
CA LYS A 26 20.55 -15.70 22.54
C LYS A 26 19.37 -14.75 22.59
N VAL A 27 18.36 -15.06 21.82
CA VAL A 27 17.20 -14.19 21.64
C VAL A 27 15.92 -14.91 22.05
N LYS A 28 15.02 -14.20 22.72
CA LYS A 28 13.64 -14.62 22.93
C LYS A 28 12.71 -13.59 22.34
N VAL A 29 11.71 -14.03 21.56
CA VAL A 29 10.65 -13.19 21.02
C VAL A 29 9.36 -13.47 21.78
N ILE A 30 8.57 -12.44 22.06
CA ILE A 30 7.23 -12.57 22.63
C ILE A 30 6.25 -11.74 21.81
N ASP A 31 5.03 -12.22 21.62
CA ASP A 31 3.94 -11.48 20.98
C ASP A 31 2.66 -11.60 21.80
N LYS A 32 1.80 -10.58 21.75
CA LYS A 32 0.47 -10.61 22.39
C LYS A 32 -0.54 -11.42 21.60
N ARG A 33 -0.31 -11.61 20.31
CA ARG A 33 -1.17 -12.40 19.42
C ARG A 33 -0.81 -13.89 19.55
N ASN A 34 -1.76 -14.75 19.23
CA ASN A 34 -1.56 -16.20 19.19
C ASN A 34 -0.92 -16.69 17.88
N HIS A 35 -0.35 -15.77 17.11
CA HIS A 35 0.36 -16.05 15.85
C HIS A 35 1.53 -15.08 15.66
N ILE A 36 2.53 -15.52 14.92
CA ILE A 36 3.64 -14.68 14.41
C ILE A 36 3.20 -13.89 13.17
N GLY A 37 4.08 -13.04 12.61
CA GLY A 37 3.84 -12.30 11.37
C GLY A 37 3.26 -10.91 11.58
N GLY A 38 2.75 -10.58 12.77
CA GLY A 38 2.22 -9.25 13.04
C GLY A 38 1.12 -8.86 12.03
N ASN A 39 1.25 -7.69 11.39
CA ASN A 39 0.25 -7.21 10.43
C ASN A 39 0.34 -7.87 9.04
N ILE A 40 1.44 -8.55 8.72
CA ILE A 40 1.58 -9.29 7.46
C ILE A 40 1.12 -10.75 7.57
N TYR A 41 0.55 -11.14 8.71
CA TYR A 41 0.05 -12.49 8.94
C TYR A 41 -1.05 -12.86 7.92
N CYS A 42 -0.92 -14.06 7.37
CA CYS A 42 -1.86 -14.66 6.43
C CYS A 42 -2.53 -15.88 7.03
N GLU A 43 -3.78 -16.11 6.67
CA GLU A 43 -4.53 -17.33 7.01
C GLU A 43 -4.83 -18.10 5.73
N ASP A 44 -4.69 -19.42 5.76
CA ASP A 44 -5.26 -20.26 4.72
C ASP A 44 -6.74 -20.50 5.01
N VAL A 45 -7.58 -20.09 4.07
CA VAL A 45 -9.03 -20.31 4.13
C VAL A 45 -9.44 -21.01 2.84
N GLU A 46 -9.73 -22.28 2.94
CA GLU A 46 -10.15 -23.14 1.79
C GLU A 46 -9.14 -23.10 0.63
N GLY A 47 -7.84 -23.07 0.93
CA GLY A 47 -6.76 -22.98 -0.06
C GLY A 47 -6.50 -21.57 -0.59
N ILE A 48 -7.16 -20.56 -0.04
CA ILE A 48 -6.94 -19.15 -0.36
C ILE A 48 -6.07 -18.52 0.72
N ASN A 49 -4.98 -17.89 0.29
CA ASN A 49 -4.10 -17.15 1.20
C ASN A 49 -4.70 -15.77 1.52
N VAL A 50 -5.31 -15.65 2.68
CA VAL A 50 -6.01 -14.44 3.13
C VAL A 50 -5.08 -13.56 3.97
N HIS A 51 -4.85 -12.32 3.55
CA HIS A 51 -4.12 -11.31 4.33
C HIS A 51 -5.06 -10.75 5.42
N LYS A 52 -4.90 -11.25 6.65
CA LYS A 52 -5.86 -10.99 7.74
C LYS A 52 -6.01 -9.52 8.11
N TYR A 53 -4.95 -8.74 8.05
CA TYR A 53 -4.90 -7.34 8.48
C TYR A 53 -4.81 -6.33 7.34
N GLY A 54 -5.24 -6.72 6.15
CA GLY A 54 -5.21 -5.91 4.95
C GLY A 54 -4.14 -6.38 3.96
N ALA A 55 -4.33 -6.01 2.70
CA ALA A 55 -3.45 -6.44 1.62
C ALA A 55 -2.04 -5.86 1.79
N HIS A 56 -1.05 -6.72 1.74
CA HIS A 56 0.36 -6.37 1.73
C HIS A 56 0.98 -6.90 0.44
N ILE A 57 1.49 -6.01 -0.39
CA ILE A 57 2.24 -6.35 -1.59
C ILE A 57 3.67 -5.87 -1.37
N PHE A 58 4.63 -6.80 -1.43
CA PHE A 58 6.04 -6.43 -1.30
C PHE A 58 6.49 -5.71 -2.57
N HIS A 59 7.15 -4.57 -2.41
CA HIS A 59 7.76 -3.84 -3.52
C HIS A 59 9.01 -3.10 -3.08
N THR A 60 10.02 -3.03 -3.95
CA THR A 60 11.25 -2.28 -3.70
C THR A 60 12.03 -2.07 -4.99
N SER A 61 12.76 -0.97 -5.11
CA SER A 61 13.78 -0.78 -6.13
C SER A 61 15.19 -1.09 -5.59
N ASN A 62 15.32 -1.43 -4.30
CA ASN A 62 16.60 -1.76 -3.69
C ASN A 62 16.90 -3.26 -3.86
N LYS A 63 17.86 -3.58 -4.75
CA LYS A 63 18.27 -4.97 -5.00
C LYS A 63 18.74 -5.70 -3.74
N LYS A 64 19.41 -5.03 -2.80
CA LYS A 64 19.88 -5.67 -1.56
C LYS A 64 18.71 -6.13 -0.68
N VAL A 65 17.64 -5.31 -0.64
CA VAL A 65 16.42 -5.67 0.10
C VAL A 65 15.72 -6.84 -0.58
N TRP A 66 15.62 -6.81 -1.91
CA TRP A 66 15.04 -7.91 -2.68
C TRP A 66 15.80 -9.23 -2.49
N ASP A 67 17.12 -9.19 -2.62
CA ASP A 67 17.98 -10.38 -2.42
C ASP A 67 17.90 -10.88 -0.97
N TYR A 68 17.72 -9.99 0.00
CA TYR A 68 17.58 -10.37 1.40
C TYR A 68 16.29 -11.12 1.67
N VAL A 69 15.15 -10.62 1.22
CA VAL A 69 13.85 -11.27 1.49
C VAL A 69 13.71 -12.59 0.73
N ASN A 70 14.32 -12.71 -0.45
CA ASN A 70 14.34 -13.94 -1.23
C ASN A 70 15.19 -15.08 -0.60
N GLN A 71 15.93 -14.81 0.47
CA GLN A 71 16.55 -15.88 1.27
C GLN A 71 15.53 -16.66 2.11
N PHE A 72 14.33 -16.09 2.33
CA PHE A 72 13.33 -16.64 3.25
C PHE A 72 12.07 -17.13 2.55
N ALA A 73 11.78 -16.66 1.35
CA ALA A 73 10.65 -17.12 0.54
C ALA A 73 10.88 -16.82 -0.94
N GLU A 74 10.26 -17.61 -1.80
CA GLU A 74 10.12 -17.32 -3.21
C GLU A 74 8.95 -16.37 -3.42
N PHE A 75 9.11 -15.38 -4.30
CA PHE A 75 8.06 -14.41 -4.63
C PHE A 75 7.47 -14.71 -6.00
N ASN A 76 6.16 -14.55 -6.13
CA ASN A 76 5.51 -14.59 -7.43
C ASN A 76 5.74 -13.25 -8.19
N ASN A 77 5.30 -13.20 -9.44
CA ASN A 77 5.37 -11.99 -10.27
C ASN A 77 4.08 -11.15 -10.19
N TYR A 78 3.47 -11.07 -9.02
CA TYR A 78 2.25 -10.29 -8.87
C TYR A 78 2.51 -8.80 -9.07
N ILE A 79 1.79 -8.22 -10.03
CA ILE A 79 1.81 -6.77 -10.30
C ILE A 79 0.53 -6.18 -9.73
N ASN A 80 0.67 -5.26 -8.79
CA ASN A 80 -0.48 -4.59 -8.19
C ASN A 80 -1.11 -3.58 -9.15
N SER A 81 -2.28 -3.92 -9.67
CA SER A 81 -3.06 -3.08 -10.60
C SER A 81 -4.50 -2.95 -10.09
N PRO A 82 -4.72 -2.16 -9.03
CA PRO A 82 -6.03 -2.07 -8.41
C PRO A 82 -7.06 -1.39 -9.31
N ILE A 83 -8.32 -1.81 -9.17
CA ILE A 83 -9.46 -1.24 -9.86
C ILE A 83 -10.46 -0.76 -8.80
N ALA A 84 -10.87 0.51 -8.91
CA ALA A 84 -11.93 1.07 -8.11
C ALA A 84 -13.28 0.85 -8.79
N ASN A 85 -14.28 0.42 -8.02
CA ASN A 85 -15.67 0.37 -8.47
C ASN A 85 -16.45 1.49 -7.79
N TYR A 86 -16.95 2.43 -8.58
CA TYR A 86 -17.83 3.49 -8.12
C TYR A 86 -19.20 3.34 -8.80
N LYS A 87 -20.19 2.87 -8.04
CA LYS A 87 -21.58 2.71 -8.52
C LYS A 87 -21.69 1.93 -9.84
N GLY A 88 -20.89 0.87 -9.99
CA GLY A 88 -20.86 0.03 -11.20
C GLY A 88 -19.89 0.50 -12.28
N SER A 89 -19.34 1.70 -12.20
CA SER A 89 -18.27 2.17 -13.10
C SER A 89 -16.89 1.77 -12.57
N LEU A 90 -16.04 1.23 -13.45
CA LEU A 90 -14.71 0.75 -13.09
C LEU A 90 -13.64 1.75 -13.52
N TYR A 91 -12.69 2.02 -12.62
CA TYR A 91 -11.59 2.95 -12.84
C TYR A 91 -10.27 2.32 -12.41
N ASN A 92 -9.25 2.43 -13.25
CA ASN A 92 -7.89 1.99 -12.90
C ASN A 92 -7.26 2.92 -11.85
N LEU A 93 -6.44 2.34 -10.97
CA LEU A 93 -5.59 3.06 -10.03
C LEU A 93 -4.12 2.63 -10.24
N PRO A 94 -3.14 3.55 -10.04
CA PRO A 94 -3.28 4.98 -9.70
C PRO A 94 -3.96 5.76 -10.84
N PHE A 95 -4.34 7.02 -10.58
CA PHE A 95 -4.97 7.88 -11.61
C PHE A 95 -4.05 8.02 -12.82
N ASN A 96 -4.41 7.36 -13.90
CA ASN A 96 -3.62 7.28 -15.13
C ASN A 96 -4.51 7.53 -16.37
N MET A 97 -3.95 7.45 -17.57
CA MET A 97 -4.70 7.70 -18.79
C MET A 97 -5.91 6.78 -18.97
N ASN A 98 -5.87 5.52 -18.47
CA ASN A 98 -7.04 4.64 -18.50
C ASN A 98 -8.14 5.15 -17.57
N THR A 99 -7.79 5.68 -16.39
CA THR A 99 -8.74 6.30 -15.46
C THR A 99 -9.43 7.50 -16.11
N PHE A 100 -8.65 8.38 -16.73
CA PHE A 100 -9.17 9.61 -17.33
C PHE A 100 -9.97 9.33 -18.59
N TYR A 101 -9.57 8.35 -19.39
CA TYR A 101 -10.36 7.88 -20.52
C TYR A 101 -11.72 7.33 -20.07
N ALA A 102 -11.74 6.48 -19.06
CA ALA A 102 -12.98 5.91 -18.52
C ALA A 102 -13.89 6.99 -17.91
N MET A 103 -13.32 8.05 -17.32
CA MET A 103 -14.06 9.10 -16.63
C MET A 103 -14.54 10.21 -17.55
N TRP A 104 -13.69 10.64 -18.49
CA TRP A 104 -13.90 11.84 -19.31
C TRP A 104 -13.81 11.60 -20.83
N GLY A 105 -13.43 10.40 -21.27
CA GLY A 105 -13.18 10.09 -22.68
C GLY A 105 -11.91 10.73 -23.26
N THR A 106 -11.03 11.29 -22.41
CA THR A 106 -9.78 11.95 -22.82
C THR A 106 -8.77 10.93 -23.35
N LYS A 107 -8.10 11.27 -24.45
CA LYS A 107 -7.19 10.38 -25.19
C LYS A 107 -5.72 10.82 -25.11
N THR A 108 -5.49 12.09 -24.81
CA THR A 108 -4.15 12.68 -24.78
C THR A 108 -3.82 13.27 -23.42
N PRO A 109 -2.55 13.34 -23.03
CA PRO A 109 -2.10 14.03 -21.82
C PRO A 109 -2.56 15.50 -21.74
N GLN A 110 -2.66 16.17 -22.89
CA GLN A 110 -3.09 17.58 -22.91
C GLN A 110 -4.56 17.72 -22.56
N GLU A 111 -5.43 16.89 -23.13
CA GLU A 111 -6.86 16.87 -22.80
C GLU A 111 -7.11 16.61 -21.30
N VAL A 112 -6.32 15.74 -20.68
CA VAL A 112 -6.40 15.48 -19.23
C VAL A 112 -6.00 16.72 -18.44
N LYS A 113 -4.90 17.38 -18.81
CA LYS A 113 -4.45 18.61 -18.14
C LYS A 113 -5.49 19.72 -18.25
N ASP A 114 -6.06 19.90 -19.44
CA ASP A 114 -7.09 20.93 -19.71
C ASP A 114 -8.34 20.62 -18.88
N LYS A 115 -8.75 19.35 -18.78
CA LYS A 115 -9.91 18.95 -17.97
C LYS A 115 -9.69 19.16 -16.48
N ILE A 116 -8.51 18.83 -15.96
CA ILE A 116 -8.15 19.12 -14.56
C ILE A 116 -8.13 20.63 -14.33
N ALA A 117 -7.53 21.41 -15.23
CA ALA A 117 -7.47 22.87 -15.12
C ALA A 117 -8.89 23.51 -15.12
N GLU A 118 -9.78 23.03 -15.98
CA GLU A 118 -11.20 23.43 -16.00
C GLU A 118 -11.85 23.18 -14.63
N GLN A 119 -11.72 21.97 -14.11
CA GLN A 119 -12.36 21.57 -12.86
C GLN A 119 -11.78 22.24 -11.61
N THR A 120 -10.51 22.61 -11.64
CA THR A 120 -9.81 23.22 -10.49
C THR A 120 -9.80 24.74 -10.55
N ALA A 121 -10.28 25.37 -11.61
CA ALA A 121 -10.19 26.82 -11.86
C ALA A 121 -10.75 27.67 -10.70
N HIS A 122 -11.87 27.23 -10.11
CA HIS A 122 -12.53 27.92 -9.00
C HIS A 122 -11.74 27.83 -7.67
N MET A 123 -10.77 26.92 -7.56
CA MET A 123 -9.94 26.71 -6.39
C MET A 123 -8.55 27.37 -6.49
N LYS A 124 -8.24 28.05 -7.60
CA LYS A 124 -6.89 28.57 -7.88
C LYS A 124 -6.35 29.44 -6.75
N ASP A 125 -7.15 30.40 -6.29
CA ASP A 125 -6.77 31.38 -5.26
C ASP A 125 -7.35 31.05 -3.87
N VAL A 126 -7.89 29.85 -3.69
CA VAL A 126 -8.47 29.39 -2.44
C VAL A 126 -7.41 28.68 -1.61
N GLU A 127 -7.23 29.08 -0.34
CA GLU A 127 -6.43 28.30 0.62
C GLU A 127 -7.30 27.18 1.20
N PRO A 128 -6.97 25.91 0.94
CA PRO A 128 -7.79 24.78 1.39
C PRO A 128 -7.80 24.66 2.92
N LYS A 129 -8.99 24.53 3.51
CA LYS A 129 -9.20 24.41 4.95
C LYS A 129 -9.26 22.97 5.44
N ASN A 130 -9.57 22.05 4.55
CA ASN A 130 -9.77 20.63 4.85
C ASN A 130 -9.30 19.75 3.67
N LEU A 131 -9.36 18.43 3.88
CA LEU A 131 -8.91 17.44 2.90
C LEU A 131 -9.75 17.48 1.60
N GLU A 132 -11.06 17.70 1.70
CA GLU A 132 -11.94 17.82 0.54
C GLU A 132 -11.50 18.96 -0.38
N GLU A 133 -11.39 20.18 0.18
CA GLU A 133 -10.97 21.36 -0.58
C GLU A 133 -9.56 21.17 -1.18
N GLN A 134 -8.64 20.55 -0.44
CA GLN A 134 -7.31 20.26 -0.92
C GLN A 134 -7.33 19.25 -2.09
N ALA A 135 -8.11 18.19 -2.00
CA ALA A 135 -8.24 17.21 -3.07
C ALA A 135 -8.86 17.82 -4.33
N ILE A 136 -9.96 18.59 -4.17
CA ILE A 136 -10.61 19.28 -5.29
C ILE A 136 -9.65 20.27 -5.95
N LYS A 137 -8.87 21.01 -5.16
CA LYS A 137 -7.85 21.94 -5.69
C LYS A 137 -6.77 21.22 -6.51
N LEU A 138 -6.41 20.00 -6.14
CA LEU A 138 -5.35 19.23 -6.81
C LEU A 138 -5.82 18.53 -8.09
N ILE A 139 -7.04 18.01 -8.13
CA ILE A 139 -7.44 17.07 -9.17
C ILE A 139 -8.89 17.22 -9.66
N GLY A 140 -9.65 18.13 -9.06
CA GLY A 140 -11.03 18.40 -9.41
C GLY A 140 -12.05 17.52 -8.68
N PRO A 141 -13.34 17.95 -8.74
CA PRO A 141 -14.42 17.31 -8.00
C PRO A 141 -14.76 15.91 -8.52
N ASP A 142 -14.61 15.62 -9.81
CA ASP A 142 -14.98 14.31 -10.36
C ASP A 142 -14.15 13.18 -9.77
N ILE A 143 -12.83 13.35 -9.68
CA ILE A 143 -11.92 12.35 -9.12
C ILE A 143 -12.06 12.30 -7.60
N TYR A 144 -12.20 13.46 -6.96
CA TYR A 144 -12.43 13.51 -5.53
C TYR A 144 -13.66 12.69 -5.14
N GLU A 145 -14.83 12.98 -5.72
CA GLU A 145 -16.09 12.35 -5.35
C GLU A 145 -16.09 10.83 -5.63
N LYS A 146 -15.55 10.43 -6.80
CA LYS A 146 -15.63 9.04 -7.25
C LYS A 146 -14.56 8.12 -6.65
N LEU A 147 -13.34 8.64 -6.42
CA LEU A 147 -12.18 7.80 -6.15
C LEU A 147 -11.44 8.12 -4.85
N ILE A 148 -11.68 9.28 -4.22
CA ILE A 148 -10.96 9.70 -3.02
C ILE A 148 -11.87 9.72 -1.80
N LYS A 149 -13.00 10.40 -1.87
CA LYS A 149 -13.88 10.67 -0.74
C LYS A 149 -14.25 9.39 0.02
N GLY A 150 -14.91 8.45 -0.64
CA GLY A 150 -15.42 7.23 0.01
C GLY A 150 -14.32 6.38 0.63
N TYR A 151 -13.18 6.25 -0.04
CA TYR A 151 -12.03 5.54 0.51
C TYR A 151 -11.46 6.25 1.74
N THR A 152 -11.27 7.56 1.65
CA THR A 152 -10.70 8.37 2.74
C THR A 152 -11.60 8.36 3.97
N GLU A 153 -12.89 8.60 3.79
CA GLU A 153 -13.87 8.60 4.89
C GLU A 153 -13.98 7.23 5.58
N LYS A 154 -13.93 6.15 4.80
CA LYS A 154 -13.86 4.78 5.33
C LYS A 154 -12.61 4.53 6.16
N GLN A 155 -11.44 4.97 5.68
CA GLN A 155 -10.16 4.75 6.36
C GLN A 155 -10.04 5.54 7.66
N TRP A 156 -10.54 6.77 7.67
CA TRP A 156 -10.42 7.67 8.81
C TRP A 156 -11.63 7.61 9.75
N GLY A 157 -12.76 7.01 9.34
CA GLY A 157 -14.00 6.97 10.10
C GLY A 157 -14.61 8.36 10.35
N ARG A 158 -14.28 9.35 9.49
CA ARG A 158 -14.67 10.76 9.61
C ARG A 158 -14.90 11.35 8.24
N SER A 159 -15.71 12.42 8.17
CA SER A 159 -15.88 13.19 6.93
C SER A 159 -14.55 13.77 6.44
N ALA A 160 -14.36 13.84 5.14
CA ALA A 160 -13.21 14.49 4.53
C ALA A 160 -13.13 15.98 4.86
N THR A 161 -14.25 16.63 5.14
CA THR A 161 -14.34 18.03 5.60
C THR A 161 -13.80 18.24 7.02
N ASP A 162 -13.75 17.18 7.84
CA ASP A 162 -13.21 17.21 9.21
C ASP A 162 -11.72 16.83 9.27
N LEU A 163 -11.14 16.48 8.15
CA LEU A 163 -9.74 16.07 8.04
C LEU A 163 -8.86 17.23 7.56
N PRO A 164 -7.66 17.40 8.13
CA PRO A 164 -6.80 18.50 7.75
C PRO A 164 -6.23 18.33 6.32
N PRO A 165 -5.98 19.41 5.58
CA PRO A 165 -5.57 19.35 4.16
C PRO A 165 -4.19 18.71 3.97
N PHE A 166 -3.31 18.72 4.95
CA PHE A 166 -1.96 18.15 4.83
C PHE A 166 -1.96 16.62 4.63
N ILE A 167 -3.05 15.92 4.91
CA ILE A 167 -3.18 14.47 4.67
C ILE A 167 -3.04 14.18 3.17
N ILE A 168 -3.56 15.05 2.32
CA ILE A 168 -3.39 14.97 0.86
C ILE A 168 -2.55 16.16 0.38
N LYS A 169 -1.24 16.08 0.54
CA LYS A 169 -0.34 17.13 0.03
C LYS A 169 -0.17 17.11 -1.49
N ARG A 170 -0.28 15.93 -2.07
CA ARG A 170 -0.16 15.69 -3.52
C ARG A 170 -0.89 14.41 -3.89
N LEU A 171 -1.43 14.39 -5.09
CA LEU A 171 -2.01 13.19 -5.70
C LEU A 171 -1.19 12.84 -6.95
N PRO A 172 -0.72 11.60 -7.08
CA PRO A 172 0.05 11.21 -8.25
C PRO A 172 -0.87 11.08 -9.46
N VAL A 173 -0.78 12.03 -10.39
CA VAL A 173 -1.41 11.96 -11.71
C VAL A 173 -0.41 11.41 -12.70
N ARG A 174 -0.69 10.29 -13.34
CA ARG A 174 0.16 9.67 -14.34
C ARG A 174 -0.44 9.89 -15.73
N LEU A 175 0.32 10.52 -16.61
CA LEU A 175 -0.10 10.77 -17.99
C LEU A 175 0.42 9.68 -18.94
N THR A 176 0.34 8.43 -18.48
CA THR A 176 0.70 7.19 -19.18
C THR A 176 -0.43 6.18 -19.04
N PHE A 177 -0.44 5.15 -19.86
CA PHE A 177 -1.42 4.05 -19.79
C PHE A 177 -0.95 2.88 -18.88
N ASP A 178 0.05 3.11 -18.04
CA ASP A 178 0.57 2.12 -17.13
C ASP A 178 -0.33 1.98 -15.89
N ASN A 179 -0.85 0.76 -15.67
CA ASN A 179 -1.70 0.41 -14.54
C ASN A 179 -0.91 -0.13 -13.34
N ASN A 180 0.40 -0.29 -13.44
CA ASN A 180 1.22 -0.73 -12.32
C ASN A 180 1.18 0.30 -11.19
N TYR A 181 0.67 -0.10 -10.02
CA TYR A 181 0.52 0.81 -8.88
C TYR A 181 1.87 1.29 -8.34
N PHE A 182 2.86 0.40 -8.30
CA PHE A 182 4.20 0.72 -7.84
C PHE A 182 5.15 0.99 -9.01
N ASN A 183 6.10 1.89 -8.81
CA ASN A 183 7.17 2.17 -9.77
C ASN A 183 8.46 1.38 -9.48
N ASP A 184 8.43 0.49 -8.49
CA ASP A 184 9.57 -0.29 -8.06
C ASP A 184 9.87 -1.43 -9.04
N HIS A 185 11.17 -1.75 -9.20
CA HIS A 185 11.62 -2.81 -10.09
C HIS A 185 11.19 -4.22 -9.65
N TYR A 186 11.12 -4.42 -8.34
CA TYR A 186 10.78 -5.70 -7.73
C TYR A 186 9.47 -5.57 -7.01
N GLN A 187 8.53 -6.46 -7.31
CA GLN A 187 7.27 -6.57 -6.58
C GLN A 187 6.74 -7.99 -6.64
N GLY A 188 5.94 -8.36 -5.66
CA GLY A 188 5.35 -9.69 -5.60
C GLY A 188 4.74 -10.00 -4.24
N ILE A 189 4.17 -11.18 -4.15
CA ILE A 189 3.65 -11.76 -2.93
C ILE A 189 4.41 -13.07 -2.69
N PRO A 190 4.85 -13.37 -1.45
CA PRO A 190 5.52 -14.63 -1.16
C PRO A 190 4.62 -15.83 -1.47
N ILE A 191 5.15 -16.82 -2.16
CA ILE A 191 4.46 -18.08 -2.41
C ILE A 191 4.24 -18.78 -1.05
N GLY A 192 2.99 -19.16 -0.76
CA GLY A 192 2.58 -19.68 0.56
C GLY A 192 2.30 -18.59 1.61
N GLY A 193 2.33 -17.32 1.23
CA GLY A 193 2.03 -16.19 2.10
C GLY A 193 3.21 -15.67 2.92
N TYR A 194 3.01 -14.54 3.58
CA TYR A 194 4.05 -13.87 4.36
C TYR A 194 4.52 -14.65 5.59
N ASN A 195 3.71 -15.58 6.09
CA ASN A 195 4.08 -16.40 7.25
C ASN A 195 5.39 -17.16 7.01
N VAL A 196 5.59 -17.67 5.78
CA VAL A 196 6.80 -18.41 5.39
C VAL A 196 8.07 -17.61 5.67
N ILE A 197 8.06 -16.30 5.40
CA ILE A 197 9.22 -15.44 5.69
C ILE A 197 9.52 -15.39 7.18
N ILE A 198 8.49 -15.21 8.00
CA ILE A 198 8.63 -15.07 9.44
C ILE A 198 9.03 -16.39 10.09
N GLU A 199 8.42 -17.49 9.66
CA GLU A 199 8.76 -18.84 10.09
C GLU A 199 10.22 -19.18 9.81
N ASN A 200 10.71 -18.88 8.62
CA ASN A 200 12.10 -19.12 8.24
C ASN A 200 13.08 -18.21 9.00
N MET A 201 12.71 -16.95 9.30
CA MET A 201 13.52 -16.05 10.12
C MET A 201 13.59 -16.49 11.59
N LEU A 202 12.50 -17.03 12.13
CA LEU A 202 12.39 -17.41 13.54
C LEU A 202 12.63 -18.89 13.82
N LYS A 203 13.04 -19.67 12.82
CA LYS A 203 13.22 -21.14 12.92
C LYS A 203 14.06 -21.58 14.12
N ASP A 204 15.13 -20.85 14.43
CA ASP A 204 16.05 -21.14 15.51
C ASP A 204 15.90 -20.17 16.70
N VAL A 205 14.76 -19.52 16.83
CA VAL A 205 14.46 -18.52 17.86
C VAL A 205 13.31 -19.00 18.72
N GLU A 206 13.44 -18.84 20.03
CA GLU A 206 12.34 -19.09 20.97
C GLU A 206 11.31 -17.96 20.88
N VAL A 207 10.04 -18.34 20.57
CA VAL A 207 8.91 -17.43 20.46
C VAL A 207 7.84 -17.78 21.49
#